data_0b63c28115876a181530d4c158a4646e
#
_entry.id   0b63c28115876a181530d4c158a4646e
#
_cell.length_a   1.000
_cell.length_b   1.000
_cell.length_c   1.000
_cell.angle_alpha   90.00
_cell.angle_beta   90.00
_cell.angle_gamma   90.00
#
_symmetry.space_group_name_H-M   'P 1'
#
loop_
_entity.id
_entity.type
_entity.pdbx_description
1 polymer ?
#
loop_
_entity_poly.entity_id
_entity_poly.type
_entity_poly.pdbx_seq_one_letter_code
_entity_poly.pdbx_strand_id
1 'polypeptide(L)'
;MLKLGLLKDKEDIFDDIINKKGLAFVTLETKTGNKYSLRGCIGYVEAVAPIKDIVANAAIAAAFSDPRFSPLTKGEFKNVIIEVTVLTKPEEISGTKKDLPKLVTVGEDGLIIEKGIFHSGLLLPQVAMEYCWDSETFLAETCLKAGLTPDCWLDENVKVKKFHGIIFRELDPGSEVVMIKPSEVKCKLLEEIS
;
A
#
# COMPACT_ATOMS: atom_id res chain seq x y z
N MET A 1 7.58 38.43 6.08
CA MET A 1 7.55 37.73 7.39
C MET A 1 6.51 36.59 7.47
N LEU A 2 5.32 36.70 6.89
CA LEU A 2 4.27 35.65 6.92
C LEU A 2 4.62 34.32 6.21
N LYS A 3 5.42 34.35 5.14
CA LYS A 3 5.83 33.11 4.44
C LYS A 3 6.81 32.21 5.20
N LEU A 4 7.67 32.78 6.06
CA LEU A 4 8.65 32.00 6.83
C LEU A 4 8.01 31.26 8.01
N GLY A 5 6.97 31.85 8.64
CA GLY A 5 6.22 31.19 9.70
C GLY A 5 5.44 29.97 9.21
N LEU A 6 4.78 30.08 8.05
CA LEU A 6 4.02 28.97 7.43
C LEU A 6 4.91 27.77 7.00
N LEU A 7 6.18 28.02 6.65
CA LEU A 7 7.13 26.95 6.31
C LEU A 7 7.64 26.25 7.58
N LYS A 8 7.89 27.01 8.65
CA LYS A 8 8.32 26.45 9.94
C LYS A 8 7.23 25.57 10.56
N ASP A 9 5.99 26.02 10.53
CA ASP A 9 4.84 25.23 10.99
C ASP A 9 4.66 23.92 10.20
N LYS A 10 4.98 23.92 8.90
CA LYS A 10 4.94 22.71 8.07
C LYS A 10 6.06 21.74 8.36
N GLU A 11 7.28 22.22 8.61
CA GLU A 11 8.41 21.39 9.02
C GLU A 11 8.15 20.75 10.39
N ASP A 12 7.66 21.51 11.36
CA ASP A 12 7.31 21.02 12.69
C ASP A 12 6.20 19.95 12.63
N ILE A 13 5.16 20.15 11.81
CA ILE A 13 4.08 19.17 11.58
C ILE A 13 4.63 17.92 10.89
N PHE A 14 5.51 18.08 9.90
CA PHE A 14 6.11 16.96 9.19
C PHE A 14 6.97 16.12 10.13
N ASP A 15 7.83 16.77 10.93
CA ASP A 15 8.67 16.10 11.93
C ASP A 15 7.82 15.35 12.97
N ASP A 16 6.71 15.93 13.38
CA ASP A 16 5.76 15.28 14.31
C ASP A 16 5.14 14.02 13.70
N ILE A 17 4.81 14.03 12.41
CA ILE A 17 4.21 12.88 11.71
C ILE A 17 5.22 11.76 11.50
N ILE A 18 6.40 12.05 10.96
CA ILE A 18 7.42 11.05 10.63
C ILE A 18 8.03 10.37 11.85
N ASN A 19 7.99 11.02 13.00
CA ASN A 19 8.45 10.49 14.28
C ASN A 19 7.37 9.69 15.05
N LYS A 20 6.10 9.73 14.61
CA LYS A 20 5.04 8.87 15.18
C LYS A 20 5.16 7.45 14.67
N LYS A 21 4.78 6.50 15.51
CA LYS A 21 4.63 5.10 15.10
C LYS A 21 3.58 4.98 14.00
N GLY A 22 3.90 4.27 12.93
CA GLY A 22 3.02 4.15 11.79
C GLY A 22 3.26 2.87 11.00
N LEU A 23 2.61 2.82 9.86
CA LEU A 23 2.54 1.68 8.95
C LEU A 23 2.89 2.18 7.56
N ALA A 24 3.75 1.49 6.85
CA ALA A 24 4.07 1.84 5.48
C ALA A 24 4.50 0.62 4.66
N PHE A 25 4.27 0.72 3.36
CA PHE A 25 4.85 -0.14 2.33
C PHE A 25 5.79 0.66 1.46
N VAL A 26 6.87 0.03 1.01
CA VAL A 26 7.74 0.57 -0.03
C VAL A 26 7.72 -0.38 -1.21
N THR A 27 7.32 0.14 -2.35
CA THR A 27 7.33 -0.55 -3.64
C THR A 27 8.45 0.01 -4.50
N LEU A 28 9.23 -0.88 -5.09
CA LEU A 28 10.24 -0.57 -6.09
C LEU A 28 9.75 -1.08 -7.44
N GLU A 29 9.76 -0.23 -8.45
CA GLU A 29 9.44 -0.60 -9.82
C GLU A 29 10.58 -0.26 -10.75
N THR A 30 10.87 -1.13 -11.72
CA THR A 30 11.80 -0.82 -12.79
C THR A 30 11.06 -0.15 -13.95
N LYS A 31 11.52 1.01 -14.37
CA LYS A 31 11.03 1.71 -15.56
C LYS A 31 11.84 1.29 -16.79
N THR A 32 11.15 0.80 -17.82
CA THR A 32 11.75 0.46 -19.12
C THR A 32 10.91 1.12 -20.22
N GLY A 33 11.37 2.25 -20.75
CA GLY A 33 10.57 3.10 -21.63
C GLY A 33 9.33 3.63 -20.87
N ASN A 34 8.14 3.31 -21.37
CA ASN A 34 6.86 3.69 -20.75
C ASN A 34 6.25 2.57 -19.89
N LYS A 35 6.98 1.47 -19.67
CA LYS A 35 6.48 0.34 -18.89
C LYS A 35 7.11 0.33 -17.51
N TYR A 36 6.29 -0.02 -16.52
CA TYR A 36 6.68 -0.21 -15.13
C TYR A 36 6.50 -1.69 -14.75
N SER A 37 7.48 -2.25 -14.08
CA SER A 37 7.42 -3.64 -13.60
C SER A 37 7.85 -3.71 -12.15
N LEU A 38 7.11 -4.45 -11.34
CA LEU A 38 7.43 -4.66 -9.93
C LEU A 38 8.85 -5.22 -9.80
N ARG A 39 9.65 -4.63 -8.91
CA ARG A 39 11.03 -5.05 -8.61
C ARG A 39 11.24 -5.42 -7.14
N GLY A 40 10.36 -5.00 -6.26
CA GLY A 40 10.33 -5.33 -4.84
C GLY A 40 9.20 -4.60 -4.14
N CYS A 41 8.61 -5.22 -3.13
CA CYS A 41 7.59 -4.59 -2.31
C CYS A 41 7.56 -5.21 -0.93
N ILE A 42 7.94 -4.44 0.08
CA ILE A 42 7.92 -4.85 1.49
C ILE A 42 7.23 -3.77 2.32
N GLY A 43 6.50 -4.19 3.33
CA GLY A 43 5.85 -3.30 4.27
C GLY A 43 5.69 -3.91 5.64
N TYR A 44 5.29 -3.07 6.57
CA TYR A 44 5.03 -3.43 7.96
C TYR A 44 3.57 -3.11 8.29
N VAL A 45 2.89 -4.10 8.84
CA VAL A 45 1.45 -4.04 9.20
C VAL A 45 1.23 -3.80 10.70
N GLU A 46 2.33 -3.62 11.45
CA GLU A 46 2.31 -3.27 12.86
C GLU A 46 3.08 -1.98 13.10
N ALA A 47 2.50 -1.07 13.86
CA ALA A 47 3.10 0.23 14.19
C ALA A 47 4.16 0.11 15.31
N VAL A 48 5.24 -0.61 15.03
CA VAL A 48 6.29 -0.93 16.01
C VAL A 48 7.33 0.18 16.17
N ALA A 49 7.53 0.99 15.14
CA ALA A 49 8.56 2.03 15.09
C ALA A 49 8.02 3.33 14.44
N PRO A 50 8.77 4.45 14.51
CA PRO A 50 8.47 5.67 13.78
C PRO A 50 8.35 5.44 12.26
N ILE A 51 7.46 6.16 11.59
CA ILE A 51 7.21 6.04 10.14
C ILE A 51 8.52 6.14 9.35
N LYS A 52 9.42 7.09 9.69
CA LYS A 52 10.71 7.25 9.02
C LYS A 52 11.56 5.97 9.04
N ASP A 53 11.59 5.28 10.18
CA ASP A 53 12.39 4.06 10.35
C ASP A 53 11.72 2.87 9.63
N ILE A 54 10.38 2.80 9.69
CA ILE A 54 9.58 1.82 8.94
C ILE A 54 9.85 1.96 7.43
N VAL A 55 9.76 3.17 6.89
CA VAL A 55 10.00 3.44 5.46
C VAL A 55 11.43 3.09 5.06
N ALA A 56 12.43 3.51 5.85
CA ALA A 56 13.83 3.19 5.58
C ALA A 56 14.09 1.67 5.57
N ASN A 57 13.60 0.97 6.58
CA ASN A 57 13.76 -0.49 6.68
C ASN A 57 13.00 -1.23 5.57
N ALA A 58 11.78 -0.80 5.24
CA ALA A 58 10.98 -1.37 4.14
C ALA A 58 11.67 -1.16 2.78
N ALA A 59 12.27 0.01 2.54
CA ALA A 59 13.01 0.29 1.30
C ALA A 59 14.22 -0.63 1.14
N ILE A 60 15.01 -0.80 2.21
CA ILE A 60 16.16 -1.72 2.22
C ILE A 60 15.68 -3.16 2.00
N ALA A 61 14.63 -3.58 2.69
CA ALA A 61 14.10 -4.92 2.57
C ALA A 61 13.51 -5.18 1.16
N ALA A 62 12.79 -4.22 0.57
CA ALA A 62 12.28 -4.31 -0.79
C ALA A 62 13.40 -4.44 -1.83
N ALA A 63 14.54 -3.76 -1.60
CA ALA A 63 15.68 -3.81 -2.51
C ALA A 63 16.49 -5.11 -2.41
N PHE A 64 16.64 -5.67 -1.21
CA PHE A 64 17.63 -6.71 -0.95
C PHE A 64 17.10 -8.00 -0.31
N SER A 65 15.87 -8.01 0.18
CA SER A 65 15.31 -9.11 0.98
C SER A 65 13.92 -9.57 0.54
N ASP A 66 13.37 -9.04 -0.55
CA ASP A 66 12.12 -9.54 -1.13
C ASP A 66 12.39 -10.90 -1.78
N PRO A 67 11.79 -12.01 -1.28
CA PRO A 67 12.12 -13.35 -1.74
C PRO A 67 11.72 -13.64 -3.19
N ARG A 68 10.93 -12.78 -3.81
CA ARG A 68 10.50 -12.89 -5.21
C ARG A 68 11.57 -12.44 -6.20
N PHE A 69 12.59 -11.69 -5.72
CA PHE A 69 13.59 -11.04 -6.57
C PHE A 69 15.01 -11.24 -6.03
N SER A 70 15.98 -11.19 -6.93
CA SER A 70 17.41 -11.11 -6.53
C SER A 70 17.71 -9.72 -5.93
N PRO A 71 18.73 -9.58 -5.07
CA PRO A 71 19.15 -8.28 -4.54
C PRO A 71 19.39 -7.25 -5.64
N LEU A 72 18.94 -6.03 -5.42
CA LEU A 72 19.06 -4.92 -6.37
C LEU A 72 20.54 -4.57 -6.62
N THR A 73 20.91 -4.42 -7.90
CA THR A 73 22.27 -4.03 -8.29
C THR A 73 22.40 -2.51 -8.50
N LYS A 74 23.63 -1.98 -8.42
CA LYS A 74 23.89 -0.57 -8.73
C LYS A 74 23.46 -0.16 -10.14
N GLY A 75 23.54 -1.09 -11.10
CA GLY A 75 23.16 -0.83 -12.48
C GLY A 75 21.65 -0.66 -12.67
N GLU A 76 20.86 -1.40 -11.89
CA GLU A 76 19.41 -1.31 -11.92
C GLU A 76 18.90 -0.04 -11.23
N PHE A 77 19.57 0.41 -10.16
CA PHE A 77 19.10 1.52 -9.30
C PHE A 77 18.73 2.79 -10.07
N LYS A 78 19.46 3.11 -11.12
CA LYS A 78 19.19 4.30 -11.98
C LYS A 78 17.85 4.24 -12.74
N ASN A 79 17.24 3.06 -12.81
CA ASN A 79 15.95 2.85 -13.50
C ASN A 79 14.82 2.51 -12.52
N VAL A 80 15.08 2.58 -11.20
CA VAL A 80 14.10 2.24 -10.17
C VAL A 80 13.31 3.48 -9.78
N ILE A 81 12.00 3.33 -9.74
CA ILE A 81 11.05 4.27 -9.14
C ILE A 81 10.72 3.77 -7.74
N ILE A 82 10.68 4.70 -6.79
CA ILE A 82 10.30 4.44 -5.41
C ILE A 82 8.87 4.95 -5.18
N GLU A 83 8.04 4.07 -4.64
CA GLU A 83 6.71 4.40 -4.16
C GLU A 83 6.61 4.04 -2.68
N VAL A 84 6.08 4.96 -1.88
CA VAL A 84 5.82 4.77 -0.44
C VAL A 84 4.34 4.93 -0.21
N THR A 85 3.68 3.91 0.34
CA THR A 85 2.29 4.00 0.79
C THR A 85 2.27 4.05 2.31
N VAL A 86 1.88 5.19 2.87
CA VAL A 86 1.68 5.36 4.31
C VAL A 86 0.25 5.01 4.66
N LEU A 87 0.06 4.16 5.68
CA LEU A 87 -1.25 3.60 6.05
C LEU A 87 -1.76 4.19 7.36
N THR A 88 -3.09 4.31 7.47
CA THR A 88 -3.76 4.50 8.76
C THR A 88 -3.74 3.19 9.57
N LYS A 89 -4.03 3.28 10.86
CA LYS A 89 -4.22 2.10 11.70
C LYS A 89 -5.41 1.28 11.19
N PRO A 90 -5.25 -0.04 10.99
CA PRO A 90 -6.36 -0.90 10.59
C PRO A 90 -7.43 -0.99 11.67
N GLU A 91 -8.69 -0.96 11.22
CA GLU A 91 -9.88 -1.07 12.08
C GLU A 91 -10.76 -2.21 11.58
N GLU A 92 -11.32 -3.00 12.51
CA GLU A 92 -12.23 -4.08 12.17
C GLU A 92 -13.54 -3.52 11.64
N ILE A 93 -14.02 -4.06 10.51
CA ILE A 93 -15.29 -3.61 9.92
C ILE A 93 -16.44 -4.17 10.75
N SER A 94 -17.22 -3.26 11.34
CA SER A 94 -18.41 -3.62 12.11
C SER A 94 -19.63 -3.76 11.19
N GLY A 95 -20.28 -4.91 11.22
CA GLY A 95 -21.47 -5.20 10.41
C GLY A 95 -21.70 -6.69 10.23
N THR A 96 -22.79 -7.07 9.53
CA THR A 96 -23.00 -8.46 9.16
C THR A 96 -22.08 -8.84 8.02
N LYS A 97 -21.66 -10.10 7.96
CA LYS A 97 -20.78 -10.59 6.87
C LYS A 97 -21.32 -10.25 5.47
N LYS A 98 -22.64 -10.41 5.27
CA LYS A 98 -23.31 -10.11 4.00
C LYS A 98 -23.28 -8.64 3.60
N ASP A 99 -23.09 -7.72 4.55
CA ASP A 99 -23.04 -6.30 4.27
C ASP A 99 -21.60 -5.78 4.03
N LEU A 100 -20.57 -6.58 4.28
CA LEU A 100 -19.17 -6.18 4.08
C LEU A 100 -18.89 -5.53 2.73
N PRO A 101 -19.39 -6.05 1.58
CA PRO A 101 -19.16 -5.40 0.29
C PRO A 101 -19.67 -3.95 0.21
N LYS A 102 -20.74 -3.60 0.97
CA LYS A 102 -21.29 -2.24 1.03
C LYS A 102 -20.49 -1.32 1.96
N LEU A 103 -19.72 -1.90 2.89
CA LEU A 103 -18.92 -1.19 3.89
C LEU A 103 -17.47 -0.97 3.44
N VAL A 104 -17.10 -1.53 2.28
CA VAL A 104 -15.79 -1.38 1.63
C VAL A 104 -15.92 -0.41 0.47
N THR A 105 -15.10 0.64 0.47
CA THR A 105 -15.02 1.63 -0.60
C THR A 105 -13.75 1.40 -1.42
N VAL A 106 -13.91 0.88 -2.64
CA VAL A 106 -12.79 0.67 -3.57
C VAL A 106 -12.12 2.00 -3.91
N GLY A 107 -10.79 2.02 -3.89
CA GLY A 107 -9.98 3.23 -4.08
C GLY A 107 -9.77 4.08 -2.83
N GLU A 108 -10.40 3.73 -1.71
CA GLU A 108 -10.17 4.37 -0.41
C GLU A 108 -9.68 3.36 0.63
N ASP A 109 -10.39 2.23 0.75
CA ASP A 109 -10.09 1.19 1.72
C ASP A 109 -9.06 0.19 1.18
N GLY A 110 -8.02 -0.11 1.96
CA GLY A 110 -7.27 -1.35 1.89
C GLY A 110 -7.87 -2.38 2.85
N LEU A 111 -7.63 -3.64 2.60
CA LEU A 111 -8.21 -4.73 3.37
C LEU A 111 -7.15 -5.62 4.02
N ILE A 112 -7.46 -6.08 5.22
CA ILE A 112 -6.74 -7.17 5.89
C ILE A 112 -7.75 -8.25 6.25
N ILE A 113 -7.43 -9.49 5.92
CA ILE A 113 -8.18 -10.68 6.33
C ILE A 113 -7.28 -11.51 7.23
N GLU A 114 -7.83 -11.91 8.38
CA GLU A 114 -7.15 -12.73 9.38
C GLU A 114 -8.04 -13.89 9.82
N LYS A 115 -7.48 -15.10 9.90
CA LYS A 115 -8.12 -16.28 10.48
C LYS A 115 -7.14 -17.03 11.38
N GLY A 116 -7.39 -16.96 12.69
CA GLY A 116 -6.45 -17.49 13.68
C GLY A 116 -5.09 -16.79 13.60
N ILE A 117 -4.02 -17.56 13.83
CA ILE A 117 -2.63 -17.05 13.84
C ILE A 117 -1.84 -17.40 12.57
N PHE A 118 -2.40 -18.23 11.69
CA PHE A 118 -1.69 -18.78 10.54
C PHE A 118 -2.08 -18.16 9.19
N HIS A 119 -3.28 -17.56 9.12
CA HIS A 119 -3.79 -17.00 7.88
C HIS A 119 -3.97 -15.50 8.02
N SER A 120 -3.19 -14.76 7.23
CA SER A 120 -3.31 -13.31 7.12
C SER A 120 -2.98 -12.88 5.69
N GLY A 121 -3.80 -11.99 5.14
CA GLY A 121 -3.59 -11.39 3.83
C GLY A 121 -3.94 -9.92 3.86
N LEU A 122 -3.12 -9.11 3.21
CA LEU A 122 -3.32 -7.68 3.06
C LEU A 122 -3.25 -7.31 1.58
N LEU A 123 -4.20 -6.47 1.17
CA LEU A 123 -4.18 -5.77 -0.13
C LEU A 123 -4.34 -4.27 0.09
N LEU A 124 -3.47 -3.50 -0.57
CA LEU A 124 -3.47 -2.03 -0.51
C LEU A 124 -4.67 -1.45 -1.30
N PRO A 125 -5.14 -0.23 -0.96
CA PRO A 125 -6.31 0.37 -1.61
C PRO A 125 -6.20 0.48 -3.12
N GLN A 126 -5.00 0.79 -3.65
CA GLN A 126 -4.76 0.95 -5.08
C GLN A 126 -4.87 -0.35 -5.86
N VAL A 127 -4.68 -1.51 -5.22
CA VAL A 127 -4.69 -2.81 -5.91
C VAL A 127 -6.04 -3.08 -6.56
N ALA A 128 -7.15 -2.83 -5.84
CA ALA A 128 -8.47 -3.01 -6.41
C ALA A 128 -8.74 -2.08 -7.61
N MET A 129 -8.19 -0.86 -7.58
CA MET A 129 -8.26 0.07 -8.69
C MET A 129 -7.46 -0.42 -9.90
N GLU A 130 -6.23 -0.88 -9.69
CA GLU A 130 -5.35 -1.39 -10.75
C GLU A 130 -5.97 -2.56 -11.52
N TYR A 131 -6.68 -3.44 -10.83
CA TYR A 131 -7.32 -4.62 -11.41
C TYR A 131 -8.80 -4.44 -11.72
N CYS A 132 -9.36 -3.24 -11.55
CA CYS A 132 -10.77 -2.92 -11.81
C CYS A 132 -11.75 -3.79 -11.00
N TRP A 133 -11.39 -4.16 -9.79
CA TRP A 133 -12.23 -4.98 -8.93
C TRP A 133 -13.35 -4.14 -8.29
N ASP A 134 -14.50 -4.76 -8.13
CA ASP A 134 -15.51 -4.29 -7.20
C ASP A 134 -15.18 -4.71 -5.75
N SER A 135 -15.98 -4.26 -4.81
CA SER A 135 -15.75 -4.52 -3.39
C SER A 135 -15.87 -6.02 -3.02
N GLU A 136 -16.73 -6.77 -3.70
CA GLU A 136 -16.88 -8.20 -3.46
C GLU A 136 -15.67 -8.98 -3.98
N THR A 137 -15.22 -8.68 -5.19
CA THR A 137 -14.00 -9.23 -5.77
C THR A 137 -12.78 -8.86 -4.91
N PHE A 138 -12.72 -7.63 -4.40
CA PHE A 138 -11.62 -7.19 -3.54
C PHE A 138 -11.56 -7.98 -2.22
N LEU A 139 -12.70 -8.27 -1.59
CA LEU A 139 -12.79 -9.16 -0.44
C LEU A 139 -12.33 -10.58 -0.78
N ALA A 140 -12.79 -11.12 -1.91
CA ALA A 140 -12.43 -12.47 -2.37
C ALA A 140 -10.92 -12.60 -2.63
N GLU A 141 -10.31 -11.64 -3.33
CA GLU A 141 -8.88 -11.63 -3.63
C GLU A 141 -8.03 -11.44 -2.36
N THR A 142 -8.55 -10.70 -1.36
CA THR A 142 -7.88 -10.58 -0.06
C THR A 142 -7.94 -11.90 0.71
N CYS A 143 -9.04 -12.68 0.59
CA CYS A 143 -9.12 -14.04 1.11
C CYS A 143 -8.07 -14.97 0.47
N LEU A 144 -7.96 -14.93 -0.86
CA LEU A 144 -6.94 -15.70 -1.59
C LEU A 144 -5.52 -15.30 -1.16
N LYS A 145 -5.28 -14.01 -0.94
CA LYS A 145 -4.01 -13.50 -0.42
C LYS A 145 -3.68 -14.03 0.97
N ALA A 146 -4.69 -14.30 1.80
CA ALA A 146 -4.55 -14.93 3.12
C ALA A 146 -4.36 -16.47 3.04
N GLY A 147 -4.38 -17.06 1.85
CA GLY A 147 -4.33 -18.51 1.66
C GLY A 147 -5.63 -19.21 2.02
N LEU A 148 -6.76 -18.51 1.91
CA LEU A 148 -8.11 -19.00 2.19
C LEU A 148 -8.96 -19.09 0.91
N THR A 149 -10.16 -19.66 1.01
CA THR A 149 -11.12 -19.67 -0.10
C THR A 149 -11.66 -18.26 -0.38
N PRO A 150 -12.10 -17.93 -1.63
CA PRO A 150 -12.51 -16.57 -1.99
C PRO A 150 -13.75 -16.07 -1.25
N ASP A 151 -14.53 -16.96 -0.65
CA ASP A 151 -15.71 -16.69 0.16
C ASP A 151 -15.41 -16.60 1.69
N CYS A 152 -14.15 -16.64 2.07
CA CYS A 152 -13.73 -16.70 3.46
C CYS A 152 -14.26 -15.54 4.30
N TRP A 153 -14.51 -14.39 3.69
CA TRP A 153 -15.05 -13.21 4.36
C TRP A 153 -16.48 -13.38 4.88
N LEU A 154 -17.18 -14.43 4.45
CA LEU A 154 -18.52 -14.84 4.97
C LEU A 154 -18.43 -15.67 6.26
N ASP A 155 -17.24 -16.21 6.60
CA ASP A 155 -17.04 -17.02 7.81
C ASP A 155 -16.96 -16.10 9.05
N GLU A 156 -17.75 -16.39 10.08
CA GLU A 156 -17.78 -15.62 11.35
C GLU A 156 -16.44 -15.65 12.10
N ASN A 157 -15.60 -16.67 11.87
CA ASN A 157 -14.28 -16.78 12.48
C ASN A 157 -13.19 -15.99 11.74
N VAL A 158 -13.52 -15.37 10.62
CA VAL A 158 -12.62 -14.52 9.84
C VAL A 158 -12.82 -13.07 10.24
N LYS A 159 -11.75 -12.39 10.61
CA LYS A 159 -11.75 -10.94 10.84
C LYS A 159 -11.42 -10.23 9.54
N VAL A 160 -12.22 -9.21 9.22
CA VAL A 160 -11.99 -8.32 8.11
C VAL A 160 -11.74 -6.93 8.67
N LYS A 161 -10.56 -6.38 8.39
CA LYS A 161 -10.16 -5.03 8.78
C LYS A 161 -9.98 -4.17 7.56
N LYS A 162 -10.20 -2.88 7.69
CA LYS A 162 -9.90 -1.88 6.66
C LYS A 162 -8.98 -0.80 7.17
N PHE A 163 -8.29 -0.16 6.26
CA PHE A 163 -7.39 0.96 6.51
C PHE A 163 -7.36 1.86 5.28
N HIS A 164 -6.94 3.11 5.44
CA HIS A 164 -6.69 4.01 4.32
C HIS A 164 -5.20 4.12 4.05
N GLY A 165 -4.84 4.59 2.85
CA GLY A 165 -3.47 4.82 2.44
C GLY A 165 -3.31 6.12 1.67
N ILE A 166 -2.11 6.71 1.75
CA ILE A 166 -1.68 7.82 0.90
C ILE A 166 -0.40 7.36 0.21
N ILE A 167 -0.33 7.55 -1.11
CA ILE A 167 0.77 7.12 -1.95
C ILE A 167 1.66 8.33 -2.25
N PHE A 168 2.96 8.16 -2.05
CA PHE A 168 4.01 9.08 -2.48
C PHE A 168 4.88 8.34 -3.50
N ARG A 169 4.96 8.85 -4.73
CA ARG A 169 5.61 8.16 -5.83
C ARG A 169 6.51 9.10 -6.63
N GLU A 170 7.68 8.63 -7.01
CA GLU A 170 8.50 9.29 -8.03
C GLU A 170 7.84 9.15 -9.40
N LEU A 171 7.85 10.22 -10.20
CA LEU A 171 7.36 10.18 -11.60
C LEU A 171 8.37 9.50 -12.53
N ASP A 172 9.64 9.73 -12.26
CA ASP A 172 10.80 9.15 -12.92
C ASP A 172 11.88 8.80 -11.89
N PRO A 173 12.82 7.90 -12.18
CA PRO A 173 13.89 7.53 -11.25
C PRO A 173 14.67 8.77 -10.77
N GLY A 174 14.63 9.02 -9.44
CA GLY A 174 15.28 10.16 -8.81
C GLY A 174 14.66 11.52 -9.11
N SER A 175 13.42 11.55 -9.62
CA SER A 175 12.69 12.80 -9.90
C SER A 175 11.90 13.30 -8.70
N GLU A 176 11.07 14.30 -8.94
CA GLU A 176 10.13 14.83 -7.96
C GLU A 176 9.11 13.76 -7.53
N VAL A 177 8.77 13.80 -6.24
CA VAL A 177 7.79 12.92 -5.62
C VAL A 177 6.43 13.60 -5.64
N VAL A 178 5.41 12.90 -6.12
CA VAL A 178 4.02 13.34 -6.10
C VAL A 178 3.20 12.53 -5.11
N MET A 179 2.20 13.16 -4.53
CA MET A 179 1.19 12.49 -3.71
C MET A 179 0.03 12.06 -4.60
N ILE A 180 -0.35 10.80 -4.52
CA ILE A 180 -1.42 10.19 -5.30
C ILE A 180 -2.44 9.59 -4.33
N LYS A 181 -3.73 9.84 -4.56
CA LYS A 181 -4.78 9.11 -3.85
C LYS A 181 -4.98 7.74 -4.52
N PRO A 182 -5.22 6.66 -3.76
CA PRO A 182 -5.48 5.35 -4.36
C PRO A 182 -6.62 5.36 -5.39
N SER A 183 -7.65 6.19 -5.19
CA SER A 183 -8.78 6.38 -6.14
C SER A 183 -8.37 7.01 -7.49
N GLU A 184 -7.18 7.61 -7.58
CA GLU A 184 -6.66 8.21 -8.81
C GLU A 184 -5.87 7.20 -9.66
N VAL A 185 -5.60 6.01 -9.11
CA VAL A 185 -4.90 4.94 -9.83
C VAL A 185 -5.80 4.36 -10.91
N LYS A 186 -5.28 4.32 -12.14
CA LYS A 186 -6.03 3.83 -13.30
C LYS A 186 -6.04 2.32 -13.37
N CYS A 187 -7.12 1.80 -13.91
CA CYS A 187 -7.28 0.39 -14.20
C CYS A 187 -6.36 -0.05 -15.36
N LYS A 188 -5.52 -1.04 -15.12
CA LYS A 188 -4.56 -1.57 -16.12
C LYS A 188 -5.23 -2.12 -17.38
N LEU A 189 -6.43 -2.70 -17.24
CA LEU A 189 -7.19 -3.22 -18.39
C LEU A 189 -7.64 -2.11 -19.36
N LEU A 190 -7.79 -0.87 -18.89
CA LEU A 190 -8.16 0.26 -19.73
C LEU A 190 -6.94 0.86 -20.46
N GLU A 191 -5.72 0.69 -19.93
CA GLU A 191 -4.49 1.18 -20.54
C GLU A 191 -4.01 0.28 -21.71
N GLU A 192 -4.40 -1.00 -21.74
CA GLU A 192 -4.06 -1.92 -22.83
C GLU A 192 -4.97 -1.74 -24.07
N ILE A 193 -6.09 -1.00 -23.93
CA ILE A 193 -7.09 -0.80 -24.99
C ILE A 193 -6.93 0.59 -25.68
N SER A 194 -6.14 1.48 -25.10
CA SER A 194 -5.90 2.84 -25.59
C SER A 194 -4.52 2.98 -26.26
#